data_5ff3fd3b5245315ffc1da9df0ea9f10f
#
_entry.id   5ff3fd3b5245315ffc1da9df0ea9f10f
#
_cell.length_a   1.000
_cell.length_b   1.000
_cell.length_c   1.000
_cell.angle_alpha   90.00
_cell.angle_beta   90.00
_cell.angle_gamma   90.00
#
_symmetry.space_group_name_H-M   'P 1'
#
loop_
_entity.id
_entity.type
_entity.pdbx_description
1 polymer ?
#
loop_
_entity_poly.entity_id
_entity_poly.type
_entity_poly.pdbx_seq_one_letter_code
_entity_poly.pdbx_strand_id
1 'polypeptide(L)'
;MRYTKWLLVILAALLCVPTLQARRMKLMTYNIHHGEGTDRKYAPERIAKMILAEAPEVVALQEVDSATQRIKGRYVAGDIAQHTGMHATYAGAIPFQGGKYGIALLSKTAPKAVTRIPLPGREEKRMLLVADFGPCVVCCTHLSLTEEDRMNSIPTLRKVLKKYRHKKVFVMGDFNDSPKSAFMNELCRHFQVLSSTITPTFPNDVPTEVIDFVITRRGTNQPRATGMHIAVGSVASDHCPLSVDVEY
;
A
#
# COMPACT_ATOMS: atom_id res chain seq x y z
N MET A 1 61.69 -16.02 -5.05
CA MET A 1 60.47 -16.77 -4.58
C MET A 1 59.64 -16.07 -3.52
N ARG A 2 59.68 -14.73 -3.30
CA ARG A 2 58.88 -14.00 -2.27
C ARG A 2 57.73 -13.19 -2.82
N TYR A 3 57.64 -12.93 -4.11
CA TYR A 3 56.62 -12.08 -4.73
C TYR A 3 55.34 -12.83 -5.19
N THR A 4 55.39 -14.15 -5.32
CA THR A 4 54.25 -14.99 -5.76
C THR A 4 53.18 -15.20 -4.68
N LYS A 5 53.56 -15.08 -3.40
CA LYS A 5 52.57 -15.28 -2.26
C LYS A 5 51.65 -14.05 -2.07
N TRP A 6 52.10 -12.86 -2.41
CA TRP A 6 51.30 -11.64 -2.25
C TRP A 6 50.25 -11.47 -3.35
N LEU A 7 50.54 -11.96 -4.57
CA LEU A 7 49.56 -11.89 -5.67
C LEU A 7 48.34 -12.81 -5.42
N LEU A 8 48.54 -13.96 -4.77
CA LEU A 8 47.43 -14.88 -4.44
C LEU A 8 46.51 -14.36 -3.34
N VAL A 9 47.03 -13.56 -2.40
CA VAL A 9 46.21 -12.91 -1.34
C VAL A 9 45.37 -11.78 -1.88
N ILE A 10 45.88 -11.00 -2.84
CA ILE A 10 45.14 -9.91 -3.50
C ILE A 10 44.03 -10.48 -4.41
N LEU A 11 44.28 -11.61 -5.09
CA LEU A 11 43.26 -12.22 -5.97
C LEU A 11 42.11 -12.87 -5.18
N ALA A 12 42.35 -13.37 -3.96
CA ALA A 12 41.33 -13.94 -3.06
C ALA A 12 40.44 -12.84 -2.43
N ALA A 13 40.99 -11.64 -2.19
CA ALA A 13 40.21 -10.52 -1.65
C ALA A 13 39.27 -9.87 -2.67
N LEU A 14 39.52 -10.03 -3.97
CA LEU A 14 38.69 -9.48 -5.05
C LEU A 14 37.44 -10.31 -5.38
N LEU A 15 37.31 -11.54 -4.84
CA LEU A 15 36.18 -12.44 -5.12
C LEU A 15 35.03 -12.38 -4.09
N CYS A 16 35.19 -11.58 -3.04
CA CYS A 16 34.14 -11.38 -2.03
C CYS A 16 33.43 -10.04 -2.23
N VAL A 17 32.97 -9.74 -3.45
CA VAL A 17 31.98 -8.68 -3.65
C VAL A 17 30.67 -9.22 -3.13
N PRO A 18 30.09 -8.67 -2.03
CA PRO A 18 28.78 -9.11 -1.60
C PRO A 18 27.81 -8.82 -2.75
N THR A 19 27.30 -9.86 -3.37
CA THR A 19 26.22 -9.73 -4.33
C THR A 19 25.06 -9.08 -3.56
N LEU A 20 24.75 -7.84 -3.89
CA LEU A 20 23.57 -7.15 -3.34
C LEU A 20 22.34 -7.92 -3.82
N GLN A 21 21.95 -8.92 -3.03
CA GLN A 21 20.79 -9.73 -3.37
C GLN A 21 19.56 -8.82 -3.34
N ALA A 22 18.90 -8.69 -4.48
CA ALA A 22 17.67 -7.92 -4.58
C ALA A 22 16.63 -8.45 -3.57
N ARG A 23 16.05 -7.54 -2.81
CA ARG A 23 14.98 -7.89 -1.86
C ARG A 23 13.69 -8.07 -2.61
N ARG A 24 12.89 -9.05 -2.18
CA ARG A 24 11.55 -9.30 -2.70
C ARG A 24 10.54 -9.08 -1.59
N MET A 25 9.38 -8.58 -1.97
CA MET A 25 8.27 -8.30 -1.06
C MET A 25 6.95 -8.35 -1.83
N LYS A 26 5.91 -8.94 -1.25
CA LYS A 26 4.55 -8.83 -1.76
C LYS A 26 3.82 -7.72 -1.03
N LEU A 27 3.29 -6.77 -1.77
CA LEU A 27 2.46 -5.67 -1.32
C LEU A 27 1.02 -5.92 -1.73
N MET A 28 0.06 -5.51 -0.89
CA MET A 28 -1.37 -5.62 -1.20
C MET A 28 -2.07 -4.32 -0.87
N THR A 29 -2.98 -3.87 -1.72
CA THR A 29 -3.94 -2.81 -1.39
C THR A 29 -5.35 -3.36 -1.49
N TYR A 30 -6.22 -2.97 -0.54
CA TYR A 30 -7.59 -3.47 -0.48
C TYR A 30 -8.50 -2.45 0.21
N ASN A 31 -9.39 -1.82 -0.55
CA ASN A 31 -10.52 -1.11 0.02
C ASN A 31 -11.50 -2.16 0.56
N ILE A 32 -11.77 -2.12 1.86
CA ILE A 32 -12.48 -3.19 2.58
C ILE A 32 -13.93 -2.85 2.92
N HIS A 33 -14.45 -1.74 2.40
CA HIS A 33 -15.82 -1.32 2.67
C HIS A 33 -16.21 -1.51 4.14
N HIS A 34 -15.43 -0.93 5.06
CA HIS A 34 -15.53 -1.01 6.53
C HIS A 34 -15.73 -2.45 7.11
N GLY A 35 -15.36 -3.48 6.36
CA GLY A 35 -15.52 -4.88 6.76
C GLY A 35 -16.90 -5.46 6.47
N GLU A 36 -17.76 -4.71 5.77
CA GLU A 36 -19.06 -5.18 5.30
C GLU A 36 -18.96 -5.68 3.86
N GLY A 37 -19.36 -6.91 3.65
CA GLY A 37 -19.39 -7.50 2.32
C GLY A 37 -20.53 -6.98 1.46
N THR A 38 -20.52 -7.33 0.16
CA THR A 38 -21.59 -7.00 -0.80
C THR A 38 -22.94 -7.63 -0.41
N ASP A 39 -22.92 -8.64 0.44
CA ASP A 39 -24.11 -9.26 1.08
C ASP A 39 -24.57 -8.52 2.34
N ARG A 40 -24.03 -7.34 2.64
CA ARG A 40 -24.33 -6.48 3.80
C ARG A 40 -24.07 -7.16 5.15
N LYS A 41 -23.11 -8.08 5.21
CA LYS A 41 -22.70 -8.72 6.46
C LYS A 41 -21.32 -8.19 6.87
N TYR A 42 -21.24 -7.67 8.10
CA TYR A 42 -19.96 -7.35 8.71
C TYR A 42 -19.21 -8.66 9.02
N ALA A 43 -18.13 -8.91 8.31
CA ALA A 43 -17.38 -10.17 8.36
C ALA A 43 -15.88 -9.95 8.07
N PRO A 44 -15.13 -9.28 8.98
CA PRO A 44 -13.70 -8.98 8.77
C PRO A 44 -12.84 -10.23 8.60
N GLU A 45 -13.29 -11.39 9.07
CA GLU A 45 -12.64 -12.68 8.85
C GLU A 45 -12.58 -13.08 7.36
N ARG A 46 -13.50 -12.60 6.51
CA ARG A 46 -13.44 -12.81 5.06
C ARG A 46 -12.30 -12.01 4.43
N ILE A 47 -12.12 -10.76 4.89
CA ILE A 47 -11.00 -9.92 4.48
C ILE A 47 -9.68 -10.58 4.90
N ALA A 48 -9.59 -11.05 6.16
CA ALA A 48 -8.42 -11.76 6.65
C ALA A 48 -8.10 -13.01 5.84
N LYS A 49 -9.13 -13.79 5.42
CA LYS A 49 -8.96 -14.98 4.57
C LYS A 49 -8.33 -14.61 3.21
N MET A 50 -8.77 -13.51 2.59
CA MET A 50 -8.18 -13.02 1.33
C MET A 50 -6.72 -12.63 1.52
N ILE A 51 -6.41 -11.91 2.61
CA ILE A 51 -5.03 -11.50 2.94
C ILE A 51 -4.14 -12.73 3.18
N LEU A 52 -4.62 -13.74 3.92
CA LEU A 52 -3.86 -14.97 4.19
C LEU A 52 -3.59 -15.76 2.92
N ALA A 53 -4.55 -15.83 1.99
CA ALA A 53 -4.38 -16.52 0.70
C ALA A 53 -3.29 -15.88 -0.16
N GLU A 54 -3.19 -14.54 -0.16
CA GLU A 54 -2.15 -13.80 -0.88
C GLU A 54 -0.81 -13.75 -0.14
N ALA A 55 -0.81 -13.89 1.18
CA ALA A 55 0.35 -13.88 2.07
C ALA A 55 1.29 -12.66 1.92
N PRO A 56 0.78 -11.42 1.79
CA PRO A 56 1.61 -10.23 1.61
C PRO A 56 2.45 -9.91 2.86
N GLU A 57 3.54 -9.16 2.67
CA GLU A 57 4.33 -8.59 3.76
C GLU A 57 3.67 -7.35 4.36
N VAL A 58 3.02 -6.52 3.51
CA VAL A 58 2.31 -5.31 3.93
C VAL A 58 1.02 -5.17 3.13
N VAL A 59 -0.07 -4.84 3.83
CA VAL A 59 -1.40 -4.56 3.26
C VAL A 59 -1.79 -3.13 3.57
N ALA A 60 -2.19 -2.36 2.55
CA ALA A 60 -2.86 -1.08 2.70
C ALA A 60 -4.38 -1.29 2.66
N LEU A 61 -5.07 -0.89 3.72
CA LEU A 61 -6.51 -0.99 3.84
C LEU A 61 -7.15 0.40 3.75
N GLN A 62 -8.15 0.56 2.92
CA GLN A 62 -8.98 1.76 2.82
C GLN A 62 -10.36 1.46 3.40
N GLU A 63 -11.09 2.51 3.76
CA GLU A 63 -12.40 2.44 4.39
C GLU A 63 -12.42 1.66 5.71
N VAL A 64 -11.53 2.04 6.61
CA VAL A 64 -11.37 1.34 7.89
C VAL A 64 -12.08 2.08 9.01
N ASP A 65 -13.08 1.44 9.60
CA ASP A 65 -13.77 1.93 10.80
C ASP A 65 -13.03 1.57 12.09
N SER A 66 -13.14 2.46 13.06
CA SER A 66 -12.70 2.23 14.45
C SER A 66 -13.73 2.82 15.40
N ALA A 67 -14.34 1.96 16.22
CA ALA A 67 -15.34 2.30 17.24
C ALA A 67 -16.62 2.98 16.73
N THR A 68 -16.98 2.82 15.45
CA THR A 68 -18.20 3.38 14.89
C THR A 68 -19.44 2.56 15.25
N GLN A 69 -20.61 3.20 15.26
CA GLN A 69 -21.88 2.52 15.57
C GLN A 69 -22.20 1.39 14.59
N ARG A 70 -21.97 1.60 13.28
CA ARG A 70 -22.31 0.59 12.24
C ARG A 70 -21.58 -0.74 12.43
N ILE A 71 -20.39 -0.72 13.02
CA ILE A 71 -19.62 -1.92 13.38
C ILE A 71 -19.67 -2.26 14.88
N LYS A 72 -20.68 -1.72 15.61
CA LYS A 72 -20.92 -1.99 17.04
C LYS A 72 -19.71 -1.72 17.95
N GLY A 73 -19.00 -0.62 17.68
CA GLY A 73 -17.85 -0.18 18.49
C GLY A 73 -16.56 -0.99 18.29
N ARG A 74 -16.50 -1.89 17.32
CA ARG A 74 -15.30 -2.71 17.04
C ARG A 74 -14.19 -1.90 16.36
N TYR A 75 -13.03 -2.52 16.21
CA TYR A 75 -11.90 -1.97 15.48
C TYR A 75 -11.53 -2.90 14.32
N VAL A 76 -11.98 -2.59 13.09
CA VAL A 76 -11.89 -3.46 11.91
C VAL A 76 -10.45 -3.91 11.63
N ALA A 77 -9.49 -2.98 11.62
CA ALA A 77 -8.09 -3.35 11.36
C ALA A 77 -7.52 -4.24 12.46
N GLY A 78 -7.94 -4.07 13.71
CA GLY A 78 -7.55 -4.93 14.84
C GLY A 78 -8.14 -6.33 14.70
N ASP A 79 -9.41 -6.44 14.32
CA ASP A 79 -10.06 -7.72 14.09
C ASP A 79 -9.36 -8.50 12.95
N ILE A 80 -9.06 -7.84 11.83
CA ILE A 80 -8.32 -8.46 10.73
C ILE A 80 -6.90 -8.84 11.17
N ALA A 81 -6.21 -7.97 11.92
CA ALA A 81 -4.87 -8.23 12.44
C ALA A 81 -4.84 -9.47 13.34
N GLN A 82 -5.84 -9.64 14.19
CA GLN A 82 -5.98 -10.83 15.05
C GLN A 82 -6.10 -12.12 14.23
N HIS A 83 -6.88 -12.11 13.14
CA HIS A 83 -7.05 -13.27 12.27
C HIS A 83 -5.81 -13.57 11.40
N THR A 84 -5.04 -12.54 11.04
CA THR A 84 -3.88 -12.68 10.15
C THR A 84 -2.55 -12.84 10.88
N GLY A 85 -2.50 -12.54 12.19
CA GLY A 85 -1.26 -12.47 12.96
C GLY A 85 -0.39 -11.26 12.60
N MET A 86 -0.93 -10.25 11.90
CA MET A 86 -0.19 -9.05 11.46
C MET A 86 -0.31 -7.91 12.47
N HIS A 87 0.61 -6.95 12.40
CA HIS A 87 0.55 -5.71 13.17
C HIS A 87 -0.34 -4.69 12.46
N ALA A 88 -1.31 -4.11 13.17
CA ALA A 88 -2.18 -3.06 12.64
C ALA A 88 -1.66 -1.66 13.00
N THR A 89 -1.61 -0.77 12.00
CA THR A 89 -1.31 0.65 12.17
C THR A 89 -2.42 1.46 11.52
N TYR A 90 -3.11 2.30 12.29
CA TYR A 90 -4.32 3.02 11.86
C TYR A 90 -4.11 4.53 11.75
N ALA A 91 -4.81 5.16 10.81
CA ALA A 91 -4.93 6.61 10.68
C ALA A 91 -6.41 6.99 10.43
N GLY A 92 -7.06 7.55 11.48
CA GLY A 92 -8.39 8.11 11.34
C GLY A 92 -8.36 9.40 10.51
N ALA A 93 -9.21 9.49 9.50
CA ALA A 93 -9.35 10.65 8.64
C ALA A 93 -10.46 11.59 9.15
N ILE A 94 -11.61 11.03 9.53
CA ILE A 94 -12.78 11.78 10.06
C ILE A 94 -13.36 11.14 11.32
N PRO A 95 -14.01 11.93 12.20
CA PRO A 95 -14.99 11.42 13.15
C PRO A 95 -16.20 10.86 12.40
N PHE A 96 -16.69 9.70 12.78
CA PHE A 96 -17.83 9.08 12.12
C PHE A 96 -18.60 8.18 13.10
N GLN A 97 -19.91 8.39 13.24
CA GLN A 97 -20.82 7.59 14.07
C GLN A 97 -20.28 7.24 15.47
N GLY A 98 -19.73 8.23 16.19
CA GLY A 98 -19.17 8.06 17.53
C GLY A 98 -17.75 7.51 17.60
N GLY A 99 -17.22 7.03 16.50
CA GLY A 99 -15.85 6.56 16.33
C GLY A 99 -15.08 7.36 15.29
N LYS A 100 -14.25 6.67 14.50
CA LYS A 100 -13.44 7.23 13.41
C LYS A 100 -13.49 6.32 12.18
N TYR A 101 -13.42 6.95 11.01
CA TYR A 101 -13.24 6.30 9.72
C TYR A 101 -11.93 6.76 9.09
N GLY A 102 -11.23 5.87 8.38
CA GLY A 102 -9.94 6.21 7.81
C GLY A 102 -9.28 5.05 7.06
N ILE A 103 -7.97 4.91 7.27
CA ILE A 103 -7.13 3.92 6.58
C ILE A 103 -6.23 3.18 7.56
N ALA A 104 -5.71 2.01 7.14
CA ALA A 104 -4.76 1.26 7.95
C ALA A 104 -3.68 0.60 7.11
N LEU A 105 -2.58 0.24 7.76
CA LEU A 105 -1.58 -0.71 7.26
C LEU A 105 -1.59 -1.93 8.17
N LEU A 106 -1.63 -3.12 7.56
CA LEU A 106 -1.26 -4.36 8.23
C LEU A 106 0.13 -4.79 7.74
N SER A 107 0.96 -5.33 8.61
CA SER A 107 2.32 -5.75 8.26
C SER A 107 2.79 -6.93 9.09
N LYS A 108 3.58 -7.84 8.49
CA LYS A 108 4.19 -8.98 9.21
C LYS A 108 5.17 -8.52 10.30
N THR A 109 5.81 -7.37 10.10
CA THR A 109 6.73 -6.76 11.07
C THR A 109 6.25 -5.38 11.46
N ALA A 110 6.39 -5.00 12.72
CA ALA A 110 6.04 -3.66 13.17
C ALA A 110 6.89 -2.59 12.49
N PRO A 111 6.32 -1.45 12.05
CA PRO A 111 7.09 -0.35 11.51
C PRO A 111 7.96 0.29 12.61
N LYS A 112 9.16 0.76 12.22
CA LYS A 112 10.10 1.49 13.11
C LYS A 112 9.60 2.89 13.44
N ALA A 113 8.87 3.51 12.52
CA ALA A 113 8.28 4.83 12.71
C ALA A 113 7.01 4.97 11.85
N VAL A 114 6.06 5.75 12.37
CA VAL A 114 4.78 6.02 11.73
C VAL A 114 4.53 7.52 11.68
N THR A 115 4.11 8.03 10.52
CA THR A 115 3.66 9.41 10.35
C THR A 115 2.27 9.42 9.71
N ARG A 116 1.39 10.29 10.20
CA ARG A 116 0.02 10.50 9.68
C ARG A 116 -0.04 11.91 9.14
N ILE A 117 -0.37 12.06 7.87
CA ILE A 117 -0.36 13.35 7.17
C ILE A 117 -1.74 13.59 6.58
N PRO A 118 -2.44 14.67 6.95
CA PRO A 118 -3.69 15.05 6.32
C PRO A 118 -3.50 15.32 4.82
N LEU A 119 -4.46 14.87 4.03
CA LEU A 119 -4.57 15.16 2.61
C LEU A 119 -5.85 15.96 2.33
N PRO A 120 -5.89 16.71 1.23
CA PRO A 120 -7.10 17.37 0.77
C PRO A 120 -8.26 16.39 0.55
N GLY A 121 -9.46 16.84 0.87
CA GLY A 121 -10.72 16.12 0.67
C GLY A 121 -11.85 17.02 1.15
N ARG A 122 -12.60 17.61 0.23
CA ARG A 122 -13.72 18.54 0.52
C ARG A 122 -14.98 17.79 0.92
N GLU A 123 -15.23 16.66 0.26
CA GLU A 123 -16.33 15.77 0.59
C GLU A 123 -16.06 14.97 1.88
N GLU A 124 -14.80 14.58 2.07
CA GLU A 124 -14.33 13.80 3.20
C GLU A 124 -12.83 14.02 3.39
N LYS A 125 -12.39 14.34 4.60
CA LYS A 125 -10.96 14.49 4.89
C LYS A 125 -10.22 13.20 4.61
N ARG A 126 -9.05 13.32 3.98
CA ARG A 126 -8.21 12.19 3.58
C ARG A 126 -6.91 12.17 4.37
N MET A 127 -6.24 11.04 4.37
CA MET A 127 -5.00 10.81 5.10
C MET A 127 -3.98 10.08 4.24
N LEU A 128 -2.69 10.38 4.48
CA LEU A 128 -1.57 9.56 4.08
C LEU A 128 -0.94 8.96 5.33
N LEU A 129 -1.01 7.64 5.46
CA LEU A 129 -0.35 6.89 6.51
C LEU A 129 1.00 6.43 5.99
N VAL A 130 2.08 6.84 6.63
CA VAL A 130 3.47 6.55 6.23
C VAL A 130 4.11 5.67 7.29
N ALA A 131 4.50 4.45 6.93
CA ALA A 131 5.18 3.48 7.79
C ALA A 131 6.61 3.22 7.30
N ASP A 132 7.59 3.47 8.16
CA ASP A 132 9.01 3.24 7.89
C ASP A 132 9.43 1.88 8.46
N PHE A 133 9.79 0.94 7.62
CA PHE A 133 10.26 -0.41 8.00
C PHE A 133 11.79 -0.53 8.06
N GLY A 134 12.52 0.56 7.81
CA GLY A 134 13.97 0.59 7.73
C GLY A 134 14.45 0.56 6.29
N PRO A 135 14.46 -0.59 5.60
CA PRO A 135 14.90 -0.67 4.19
C PRO A 135 13.96 0.04 3.23
N CYS A 136 12.68 0.03 3.52
CA CYS A 136 11.64 0.65 2.69
C CYS A 136 10.64 1.43 3.55
N VAL A 137 9.87 2.26 2.89
CA VAL A 137 8.72 3.00 3.43
C VAL A 137 7.50 2.59 2.63
N VAL A 138 6.43 2.24 3.32
CA VAL A 138 5.14 1.94 2.70
C VAL A 138 4.11 2.95 3.18
N CYS A 139 3.39 3.53 2.23
CA CYS A 139 2.34 4.51 2.49
C CYS A 139 1.00 3.93 2.06
N CYS A 140 -0.03 4.16 2.88
CA CYS A 140 -1.43 3.90 2.54
C CYS A 140 -2.16 5.22 2.34
N THR A 141 -3.02 5.29 1.34
CA THR A 141 -3.92 6.42 1.10
C THR A 141 -5.28 5.96 0.59
N HIS A 142 -6.27 6.81 0.74
CA HIS A 142 -7.55 6.81 0.04
C HIS A 142 -7.79 8.24 -0.41
N LEU A 143 -7.69 8.49 -1.71
CA LEU A 143 -7.72 9.85 -2.24
C LEU A 143 -9.17 10.35 -2.39
N SER A 144 -9.32 11.68 -2.56
CA SER A 144 -10.60 12.34 -2.73
C SER A 144 -11.30 11.93 -4.03
N LEU A 145 -12.62 11.94 -4.03
CA LEU A 145 -13.44 11.82 -5.25
C LEU A 145 -13.30 13.05 -6.16
N THR A 146 -12.85 14.18 -5.62
CA THR A 146 -12.66 15.41 -6.36
C THR A 146 -11.27 15.52 -6.96
N GLU A 147 -11.16 15.69 -8.29
CA GLU A 147 -9.89 15.77 -9.02
C GLU A 147 -8.95 16.86 -8.48
N GLU A 148 -9.48 18.06 -8.20
CA GLU A 148 -8.69 19.17 -7.67
C GLU A 148 -8.01 18.81 -6.33
N ASP A 149 -8.71 18.09 -5.44
CA ASP A 149 -8.14 17.64 -4.16
C ASP A 149 -7.08 16.55 -4.37
N ARG A 150 -7.29 15.65 -5.34
CA ARG A 150 -6.28 14.67 -5.74
C ARG A 150 -5.02 15.38 -6.27
N MET A 151 -5.17 16.35 -7.16
CA MET A 151 -4.07 17.18 -7.67
C MET A 151 -3.31 17.87 -6.52
N ASN A 152 -4.03 18.45 -5.56
CA ASN A 152 -3.47 19.11 -4.38
C ASN A 152 -2.80 18.14 -3.40
N SER A 153 -3.00 16.83 -3.52
CA SER A 153 -2.30 15.81 -2.75
C SER A 153 -0.88 15.51 -3.26
N ILE A 154 -0.59 15.75 -4.55
CA ILE A 154 0.70 15.46 -5.19
C ILE A 154 1.89 16.12 -4.46
N PRO A 155 1.86 17.41 -4.09
CA PRO A 155 2.95 18.05 -3.35
C PRO A 155 3.28 17.33 -2.03
N THR A 156 2.27 16.82 -1.31
CA THR A 156 2.46 16.09 -0.06
C THR A 156 3.13 14.73 -0.32
N LEU A 157 2.68 13.98 -1.32
CA LEU A 157 3.31 12.72 -1.74
C LEU A 157 4.77 12.95 -2.15
N ARG A 158 5.07 14.03 -2.88
CA ARG A 158 6.45 14.40 -3.25
C ARG A 158 7.33 14.73 -2.04
N LYS A 159 6.78 15.39 -1.01
CA LYS A 159 7.51 15.67 0.25
C LYS A 159 7.95 14.36 0.92
N VAL A 160 7.10 13.33 0.93
CA VAL A 160 7.44 12.00 1.43
C VAL A 160 8.59 11.40 0.62
N LEU A 161 8.54 11.44 -0.72
CA LEU A 161 9.64 10.98 -1.56
C LEU A 161 10.95 11.71 -1.24
N LYS A 162 10.90 13.02 -1.02
CA LYS A 162 12.09 13.83 -0.67
C LYS A 162 12.63 13.45 0.71
N LYS A 163 11.77 13.31 1.72
CA LYS A 163 12.14 12.91 3.08
C LYS A 163 12.87 11.55 3.10
N TYR A 164 12.37 10.60 2.33
CA TYR A 164 12.90 9.23 2.28
C TYR A 164 13.73 8.95 1.00
N ARG A 165 14.50 9.95 0.52
CA ARG A 165 15.25 9.84 -0.75
C ARG A 165 16.25 8.69 -0.80
N HIS A 166 16.71 8.20 0.34
CA HIS A 166 17.66 7.08 0.47
C HIS A 166 16.99 5.72 0.69
N LYS A 167 15.65 5.67 0.69
CA LYS A 167 14.88 4.44 0.87
C LYS A 167 14.00 4.18 -0.35
N LYS A 168 13.59 2.95 -0.51
CA LYS A 168 12.51 2.60 -1.45
C LYS A 168 11.18 3.03 -0.84
N VAL A 169 10.35 3.74 -1.60
CA VAL A 169 9.07 4.25 -1.13
C VAL A 169 7.97 3.68 -2.01
N PHE A 170 7.00 3.05 -1.39
CA PHE A 170 5.78 2.56 -2.03
C PHE A 170 4.59 3.36 -1.52
N VAL A 171 3.69 3.74 -2.42
CA VAL A 171 2.40 4.33 -2.06
C VAL A 171 1.32 3.45 -2.66
N MET A 172 0.38 3.04 -1.84
CA MET A 172 -0.68 2.10 -2.19
C MET A 172 -2.02 2.63 -1.74
N GLY A 173 -3.07 2.31 -2.47
CA GLY A 173 -4.42 2.68 -2.07
C GLY A 173 -5.40 2.76 -3.21
N ASP A 174 -6.60 3.16 -2.82
CA ASP A 174 -7.65 3.60 -3.70
C ASP A 174 -7.40 5.08 -4.06
N PHE A 175 -7.11 5.33 -5.34
CA PHE A 175 -6.81 6.67 -5.83
C PHE A 175 -8.05 7.39 -6.35
N ASN A 176 -9.19 6.69 -6.44
CA ASN A 176 -10.46 7.23 -6.94
C ASN A 176 -10.31 7.92 -8.30
N ASP A 177 -9.44 7.39 -9.16
CA ASP A 177 -9.20 7.98 -10.48
C ASP A 177 -8.72 6.94 -11.50
N SER A 178 -9.02 7.20 -12.76
CA SER A 178 -8.63 6.33 -13.86
C SER A 178 -7.15 6.50 -14.27
N PRO A 179 -6.51 5.47 -14.85
CA PRO A 179 -5.11 5.54 -15.27
C PRO A 179 -4.78 6.65 -16.27
N LYS A 180 -5.79 7.15 -17.01
CA LYS A 180 -5.62 8.16 -18.08
C LYS A 180 -6.05 9.55 -17.65
N SER A 181 -6.41 9.76 -16.39
CA SER A 181 -6.84 11.07 -15.88
C SER A 181 -5.73 12.11 -15.88
N ALA A 182 -6.10 13.39 -15.78
CA ALA A 182 -5.14 14.48 -15.64
C ALA A 182 -4.30 14.32 -14.36
N PHE A 183 -4.93 13.90 -13.25
CA PHE A 183 -4.24 13.63 -12.01
C PHE A 183 -3.19 12.52 -12.16
N MET A 184 -3.55 11.36 -12.72
CA MET A 184 -2.60 10.25 -12.90
C MET A 184 -1.46 10.62 -13.86
N ASN A 185 -1.73 11.39 -14.91
CA ASN A 185 -0.71 11.90 -15.81
C ASN A 185 0.30 12.81 -15.08
N GLU A 186 -0.18 13.72 -14.21
CA GLU A 186 0.71 14.58 -13.41
C GLU A 186 1.46 13.78 -12.34
N LEU A 187 0.79 12.86 -11.64
CA LEU A 187 1.39 11.99 -10.64
C LEU A 187 2.55 11.18 -11.25
N CYS A 188 2.36 10.61 -12.44
CA CYS A 188 3.33 9.80 -13.15
C CYS A 188 4.58 10.56 -13.63
N ARG A 189 4.64 11.89 -13.52
CA ARG A 189 5.89 12.65 -13.69
C ARG A 189 6.89 12.37 -12.56
N HIS A 190 6.40 11.98 -11.40
CA HIS A 190 7.20 11.77 -10.18
C HIS A 190 7.22 10.33 -9.70
N PHE A 191 6.20 9.57 -10.07
CA PHE A 191 5.99 8.18 -9.67
C PHE A 191 5.93 7.27 -10.91
N GLN A 192 6.19 6.00 -10.71
CA GLN A 192 5.89 4.94 -11.67
C GLN A 192 4.87 3.98 -11.05
N VAL A 193 3.92 3.54 -11.84
CA VAL A 193 2.93 2.54 -11.45
C VAL A 193 3.58 1.16 -11.51
N LEU A 194 3.39 0.36 -10.48
CA LEU A 194 3.84 -1.03 -10.37
C LEU A 194 2.70 -2.02 -10.59
N SER A 195 1.46 -1.60 -10.34
CA SER A 195 0.25 -2.39 -10.60
C SER A 195 -0.22 -2.27 -12.06
N SER A 196 -1.30 -2.99 -12.39
CA SER A 196 -1.94 -2.85 -13.71
C SER A 196 -2.57 -1.47 -13.90
N THR A 197 -2.52 -0.99 -15.14
CA THR A 197 -3.28 0.18 -15.60
C THR A 197 -4.43 -0.21 -16.55
N ILE A 198 -4.66 -1.51 -16.74
CA ILE A 198 -5.67 -2.05 -17.65
C ILE A 198 -6.57 -3.11 -17.01
N THR A 199 -6.17 -3.71 -15.90
CA THR A 199 -6.97 -4.73 -15.21
C THR A 199 -7.79 -4.07 -14.11
N PRO A 200 -9.13 -4.09 -14.21
CA PRO A 200 -10.00 -3.40 -13.26
C PRO A 200 -9.96 -4.01 -11.85
N THR A 201 -10.24 -3.15 -10.85
CA THR A 201 -10.31 -3.51 -9.43
C THR A 201 -11.67 -3.21 -8.80
N PHE A 202 -12.54 -2.47 -9.50
CA PHE A 202 -13.85 -2.05 -9.02
C PHE A 202 -14.90 -2.04 -10.15
N PRO A 203 -16.19 -2.32 -9.87
CA PRO A 203 -16.67 -3.03 -8.68
C PRO A 203 -16.25 -4.51 -8.71
N ASN A 204 -16.26 -5.18 -7.56
CA ASN A 204 -15.69 -6.53 -7.44
C ASN A 204 -16.49 -7.62 -8.19
N ASP A 205 -17.80 -7.48 -8.35
CA ASP A 205 -18.67 -8.47 -9.02
C ASP A 205 -18.44 -8.50 -10.53
N VAL A 206 -18.37 -7.32 -11.18
CA VAL A 206 -18.07 -7.15 -12.62
C VAL A 206 -17.10 -5.97 -12.76
N PRO A 207 -15.78 -6.18 -12.59
CA PRO A 207 -14.82 -5.09 -12.57
C PRO A 207 -14.74 -4.35 -13.91
N THR A 208 -14.89 -3.01 -13.84
CA THR A 208 -14.85 -2.11 -15.00
C THR A 208 -13.88 -0.94 -14.82
N GLU A 209 -13.50 -0.62 -13.58
CA GLU A 209 -12.68 0.53 -13.25
C GLU A 209 -11.35 0.13 -12.61
N VAL A 210 -10.27 0.79 -13.03
CA VAL A 210 -8.92 0.66 -12.44
C VAL A 210 -8.70 1.88 -11.57
N ILE A 211 -8.90 1.75 -10.26
CA ILE A 211 -8.80 2.86 -9.30
C ILE A 211 -7.88 2.57 -8.11
N ASP A 212 -7.49 1.30 -7.92
CA ASP A 212 -6.53 0.90 -6.90
C ASP A 212 -5.13 0.74 -7.50
N PHE A 213 -4.13 1.33 -6.85
CA PHE A 213 -2.77 1.35 -7.37
C PHE A 213 -1.71 1.06 -6.33
N VAL A 214 -0.60 0.49 -6.82
CA VAL A 214 0.69 0.44 -6.15
C VAL A 214 1.68 1.23 -6.99
N ILE A 215 2.26 2.29 -6.43
CA ILE A 215 3.22 3.16 -7.12
C ILE A 215 4.51 3.29 -6.31
N THR A 216 5.60 3.63 -6.99
CA THR A 216 6.89 3.93 -6.37
C THR A 216 7.50 5.18 -6.99
N ARG A 217 8.63 5.66 -6.44
CA ARG A 217 9.39 6.77 -7.04
C ARG A 217 9.75 6.46 -8.49
N ARG A 218 9.64 7.44 -9.37
CA ARG A 218 10.15 7.36 -10.74
C ARG A 218 11.68 7.56 -10.77
N GLY A 219 12.38 6.80 -11.59
CA GLY A 219 13.83 6.92 -11.78
C GLY A 219 14.54 5.60 -12.04
N THR A 220 15.86 5.66 -12.17
CA THR A 220 16.73 4.48 -12.30
C THR A 220 16.89 3.76 -10.96
N ASN A 221 17.16 2.45 -10.98
CA ASN A 221 17.34 1.62 -9.78
C ASN A 221 16.16 1.67 -8.80
N GLN A 222 14.96 1.84 -9.32
CA GLN A 222 13.73 1.80 -8.52
C GLN A 222 13.15 0.38 -8.48
N PRO A 223 12.24 0.12 -7.52
CA PRO A 223 11.53 -1.15 -7.45
C PRO A 223 10.83 -1.47 -8.77
N ARG A 224 10.80 -2.75 -9.11
CA ARG A 224 10.05 -3.26 -10.26
C ARG A 224 9.04 -4.31 -9.81
N ALA A 225 7.91 -4.37 -10.48
CA ALA A 225 6.95 -5.45 -10.32
C ALA A 225 7.49 -6.71 -11.02
N THR A 226 7.38 -7.86 -10.35
CA THR A 226 7.74 -9.17 -10.87
C THR A 226 6.54 -10.11 -10.99
N GLY A 227 5.43 -9.75 -10.37
CA GLY A 227 4.15 -10.45 -10.42
C GLY A 227 3.03 -9.55 -9.92
N MET A 228 1.79 -9.90 -10.29
CA MET A 228 0.59 -9.21 -9.83
C MET A 228 -0.59 -10.18 -9.82
N HIS A 229 -1.48 -10.02 -8.85
CA HIS A 229 -2.72 -10.77 -8.78
C HIS A 229 -3.87 -9.85 -8.32
N ILE A 230 -5.04 -10.00 -8.94
CA ILE A 230 -6.30 -9.35 -8.56
C ILE A 230 -7.32 -10.46 -8.35
N ALA A 231 -7.85 -10.59 -7.12
CA ALA A 231 -8.84 -11.61 -6.82
C ALA A 231 -10.26 -11.07 -7.01
N VAL A 232 -10.94 -11.54 -8.04
CA VAL A 232 -12.29 -11.10 -8.44
C VAL A 232 -13.36 -12.00 -7.83
N GLY A 233 -14.56 -11.46 -7.62
CA GLY A 233 -15.77 -12.22 -7.26
C GLY A 233 -15.89 -12.60 -5.79
N SER A 234 -15.13 -11.98 -4.90
CA SER A 234 -15.26 -12.16 -3.45
C SER A 234 -16.41 -11.31 -2.90
N VAL A 235 -17.28 -11.88 -2.10
CA VAL A 235 -18.33 -11.11 -1.39
C VAL A 235 -17.77 -10.27 -0.22
N ALA A 236 -16.46 -10.30 0.02
CA ALA A 236 -15.85 -9.67 1.20
C ALA A 236 -15.79 -8.14 1.14
N SER A 237 -15.78 -7.54 -0.04
CA SER A 237 -15.81 -6.09 -0.29
C SER A 237 -16.37 -5.82 -1.69
N ASP A 238 -16.71 -4.59 -1.98
CA ASP A 238 -17.07 -4.09 -3.33
C ASP A 238 -15.85 -3.81 -4.21
N HIS A 239 -14.63 -3.80 -3.66
CA HIS A 239 -13.37 -3.77 -4.40
C HIS A 239 -12.72 -5.15 -4.49
N CYS A 240 -11.91 -5.35 -5.54
CA CYS A 240 -11.01 -6.49 -5.65
C CYS A 240 -9.70 -6.19 -4.91
N PRO A 241 -9.19 -7.12 -4.09
CA PRO A 241 -7.84 -6.97 -3.56
C PRO A 241 -6.80 -7.06 -4.67
N LEU A 242 -5.84 -6.14 -4.65
CA LEU A 242 -4.72 -6.06 -5.59
C LEU A 242 -3.41 -6.37 -4.88
N SER A 243 -2.73 -7.44 -5.31
CA SER A 243 -1.41 -7.84 -4.83
C SER A 243 -0.34 -7.59 -5.90
N VAL A 244 0.84 -7.11 -5.50
CA VAL A 244 2.00 -6.89 -6.39
C VAL A 244 3.26 -7.47 -5.74
N ASP A 245 3.93 -8.39 -6.43
CA ASP A 245 5.27 -8.82 -6.08
C ASP A 245 6.28 -7.80 -6.59
N VAL A 246 7.13 -7.30 -5.70
CA VAL A 246 8.13 -6.29 -6.04
C VAL A 246 9.54 -6.78 -5.70
N GLU A 247 10.51 -6.38 -6.56
CA GLU A 247 11.93 -6.56 -6.34
C GLU A 247 12.62 -5.20 -6.26
N TYR A 248 13.52 -5.00 -5.25
CA TYR A 248 14.16 -3.72 -4.97
C TYR A 248 15.50 -3.82 -4.24
#